data_e1269f8de805164bf723e9db824ca0ef
#
_entry.id   e1269f8de805164bf723e9db824ca0ef
#
_cell.length_a   1.000
_cell.length_b   1.000
_cell.length_c   1.000
_cell.angle_alpha   90.00
_cell.angle_beta   90.00
_cell.angle_gamma   90.00
#
_symmetry.space_group_name_H-M   'P 1'
#
loop_
_entity.id
_entity.type
_entity.pdbx_description
1 polymer ?
#
loop_
_entity_poly.entity_id
_entity_poly.type
_entity_poly.pdbx_seq_one_letter_code
_entity_poly.pdbx_strand_id
1 'polypeptide(L)'
;MSTTSSVSSTSSSATSSSTISTSYSDLASFESFVELLCVQLQNQDPTDPVENTELISQMAQMSTLQQLESMGQSLEAYEAYGLIDQDVTYNTTDSSGDTVTATGTVTAVTVKSGEVYLTIDGNSVSFDDLVGVNSTTTSSTSTT
;
A
#
# COMPACT_ATOMS: atom_id res chain seq x y z
N MET A 1 2.91 -46.43 39.21
CA MET A 1 2.18 -45.19 39.50
C MET A 1 2.46 -44.27 38.33
N SER A 2 1.50 -44.20 37.41
CA SER A 2 1.60 -43.36 36.19
C SER A 2 1.05 -41.98 36.47
N THR A 3 1.81 -40.94 36.19
CA THR A 3 1.34 -39.57 36.19
C THR A 3 1.35 -39.03 34.77
N THR A 4 0.16 -38.92 34.21
CA THR A 4 -0.10 -38.27 32.92
C THR A 4 -0.11 -36.78 33.10
N SER A 5 0.83 -36.07 32.47
CA SER A 5 0.82 -34.60 32.37
C SER A 5 0.06 -34.19 31.11
N SER A 6 -1.05 -33.50 31.31
CA SER A 6 -1.85 -32.88 30.25
C SER A 6 -1.16 -31.60 29.77
N VAL A 7 -0.84 -31.54 28.47
CA VAL A 7 -0.38 -30.32 27.80
C VAL A 7 -1.62 -29.62 27.26
N SER A 8 -1.95 -28.45 27.85
CA SER A 8 -2.94 -27.54 27.32
C SER A 8 -2.31 -26.71 26.19
N SER A 9 -2.74 -26.97 24.96
CA SER A 9 -2.41 -26.16 23.81
C SER A 9 -3.32 -24.92 23.79
N THR A 10 -2.75 -23.77 24.11
CA THR A 10 -3.40 -22.47 23.92
C THR A 10 -3.30 -22.08 22.46
N SER A 11 -4.41 -22.19 21.74
CA SER A 11 -4.56 -21.65 20.38
C SER A 11 -4.62 -20.13 20.46
N SER A 12 -3.53 -19.45 20.10
CA SER A 12 -3.54 -18.03 19.82
C SER A 12 -4.18 -17.81 18.45
N SER A 13 -5.44 -17.37 18.45
CA SER A 13 -6.10 -16.86 17.26
C SER A 13 -5.43 -15.56 16.83
N ALA A 14 -4.60 -15.61 15.81
CA ALA A 14 -4.13 -14.43 15.13
C ALA A 14 -5.32 -13.79 14.42
N THR A 15 -5.77 -12.65 14.93
CA THR A 15 -6.73 -11.78 14.26
C THR A 15 -6.01 -11.13 13.08
N SER A 16 -6.16 -11.73 11.90
CA SER A 16 -5.76 -11.08 10.64
C SER A 16 -6.73 -9.93 10.39
N SER A 17 -6.32 -8.74 10.71
CA SER A 17 -7.03 -7.52 10.34
C SER A 17 -7.02 -7.38 8.82
N SER A 18 -8.16 -7.63 8.20
CA SER A 18 -8.39 -7.50 6.78
C SER A 18 -8.50 -6.01 6.40
N THR A 19 -7.40 -5.39 6.07
CA THR A 19 -7.35 -4.02 5.51
C THR A 19 -7.63 -3.97 4.00
N ILE A 20 -7.85 -5.12 3.35
CA ILE A 20 -8.07 -5.22 1.89
C ILE A 20 -9.53 -4.92 1.49
N SER A 21 -10.44 -4.84 2.48
CA SER A 21 -11.89 -4.72 2.18
C SER A 21 -12.34 -3.31 1.80
N THR A 22 -11.55 -2.26 2.05
CA THR A 22 -12.02 -0.88 1.92
C THR A 22 -12.12 -0.43 0.47
N SER A 23 -11.17 -0.78 -0.39
CA SER A 23 -11.14 -0.31 -1.77
C SER A 23 -12.20 -0.96 -2.67
N TYR A 24 -12.53 -2.24 -2.47
CA TYR A 24 -13.59 -2.92 -3.22
C TYR A 24 -15.00 -2.58 -2.71
N SER A 25 -15.14 -2.30 -1.42
CA SER A 25 -16.41 -1.87 -0.84
C SER A 25 -16.79 -0.45 -1.26
N ASP A 26 -15.82 0.43 -1.51
CA ASP A 26 -16.08 1.80 -1.98
C ASP A 26 -16.54 1.84 -3.44
N LEU A 27 -15.94 1.04 -4.32
CA LEU A 27 -16.40 0.93 -5.72
C LEU A 27 -17.79 0.28 -5.80
N ALA A 28 -18.03 -0.79 -5.03
CA ALA A 28 -19.34 -1.43 -4.95
C ALA A 28 -20.40 -0.49 -4.34
N SER A 29 -20.01 0.36 -3.39
CA SER A 29 -20.88 1.38 -2.81
C SER A 29 -21.27 2.47 -3.82
N PHE A 30 -20.32 2.90 -4.66
CA PHE A 30 -20.60 3.88 -5.71
C PHE A 30 -21.54 3.33 -6.77
N GLU A 31 -21.32 2.10 -7.24
CA GLU A 31 -22.19 1.46 -8.24
C GLU A 31 -23.59 1.21 -7.70
N SER A 32 -23.71 0.68 -6.48
CA SER A 32 -24.98 0.49 -5.79
C SER A 32 -25.71 1.81 -5.51
N PHE A 33 -24.97 2.88 -5.22
CA PHE A 33 -25.55 4.21 -5.00
C PHE A 33 -26.09 4.81 -6.31
N VAL A 34 -25.35 4.70 -7.41
CA VAL A 34 -25.81 5.17 -8.73
C VAL A 34 -27.07 4.40 -9.16
N GLU A 35 -27.14 3.10 -8.88
CA GLU A 35 -28.33 2.28 -9.14
C GLU A 35 -29.53 2.73 -8.30
N LEU A 36 -29.33 2.96 -6.99
CA LEU A 36 -30.35 3.53 -6.10
C LEU A 36 -30.80 4.92 -6.55
N LEU A 37 -29.88 5.76 -7.01
CA LEU A 37 -30.18 7.09 -7.53
C LEU A 37 -31.04 7.02 -8.80
N CYS A 38 -30.71 6.10 -9.72
CA CYS A 38 -31.52 5.86 -10.92
C CYS A 38 -32.94 5.40 -10.57
N VAL A 39 -33.07 4.51 -9.57
CA VAL A 39 -34.40 4.05 -9.10
C VAL A 39 -35.15 5.17 -8.42
N GLN A 40 -34.49 6.04 -7.63
CA GLN A 40 -35.14 7.19 -6.98
C GLN A 40 -35.56 8.26 -8.00
N LEU A 41 -34.73 8.53 -9.02
CA LEU A 41 -35.09 9.46 -10.10
C LEU A 41 -36.29 8.98 -10.94
N GLN A 42 -36.47 7.67 -11.06
CA GLN A 42 -37.64 7.10 -11.73
C GLN A 42 -38.92 7.17 -10.89
N ASN A 43 -38.80 7.34 -9.56
CA ASN A 43 -39.92 7.30 -8.62
C ASN A 43 -40.14 8.61 -7.85
N GLN A 44 -39.35 9.68 -8.12
CA GLN A 44 -39.44 10.96 -7.42
C GLN A 44 -40.49 11.91 -8.06
N ASP A 45 -41.33 12.47 -7.18
CA ASP A 45 -42.13 13.67 -7.43
C ASP A 45 -41.16 14.89 -7.52
N PRO A 46 -41.31 15.82 -8.49
CA PRO A 46 -40.26 16.81 -8.88
C PRO A 46 -40.03 17.96 -7.88
N THR A 47 -40.39 17.84 -6.60
CA THR A 47 -40.41 18.97 -5.68
C THR A 47 -39.16 19.18 -4.81
N ASP A 48 -38.21 18.24 -4.72
CA ASP A 48 -36.99 18.45 -3.92
C ASP A 48 -35.73 17.73 -4.48
N PRO A 49 -35.11 18.27 -5.54
CA PRO A 49 -33.87 17.65 -6.12
C PRO A 49 -32.55 18.07 -5.47
N VAL A 50 -32.56 18.92 -4.43
CA VAL A 50 -31.36 19.66 -3.99
C VAL A 50 -30.44 18.82 -3.12
N GLU A 51 -30.94 17.98 -2.22
CA GLU A 51 -30.11 17.17 -1.29
C GLU A 51 -29.26 16.11 -2.01
N ASN A 52 -29.81 15.49 -3.05
CA ASN A 52 -29.11 14.46 -3.81
C ASN A 52 -27.93 15.02 -4.64
N THR A 53 -28.01 16.27 -5.11
CA THR A 53 -26.95 16.90 -5.90
C THR A 53 -25.71 17.17 -5.06
N GLU A 54 -25.88 17.53 -3.81
CA GLU A 54 -24.76 17.76 -2.88
C GLU A 54 -24.01 16.46 -2.55
N LEU A 55 -24.75 15.37 -2.31
CA LEU A 55 -24.18 14.07 -2.05
C LEU A 55 -23.38 13.54 -3.26
N ILE A 56 -23.91 13.70 -4.47
CA ILE A 56 -23.21 13.36 -5.73
C ILE A 56 -21.93 14.18 -5.86
N SER A 57 -21.97 15.48 -5.54
CA SER A 57 -20.81 16.34 -5.60
C SER A 57 -19.71 15.89 -4.62
N GLN A 58 -20.09 15.51 -3.39
CA GLN A 58 -19.14 14.99 -2.40
C GLN A 58 -18.53 13.64 -2.83
N MET A 59 -19.33 12.74 -3.41
CA MET A 59 -18.84 11.47 -3.94
C MET A 59 -17.93 11.66 -5.16
N ALA A 60 -18.23 12.61 -6.04
CA ALA A 60 -17.35 12.97 -7.15
C ALA A 60 -16.00 13.51 -6.67
N GLN A 61 -15.97 14.28 -5.57
CA GLN A 61 -14.74 14.73 -4.93
C GLN A 61 -13.95 13.56 -4.36
N MET A 62 -14.60 12.60 -3.67
CA MET A 62 -13.94 11.40 -3.16
C MET A 62 -13.36 10.54 -4.30
N SER A 63 -14.11 10.35 -5.39
CA SER A 63 -13.62 9.64 -6.57
C SER A 63 -12.39 10.32 -7.18
N THR A 64 -12.35 11.65 -7.19
CA THR A 64 -11.18 12.41 -7.65
C THR A 64 -9.97 12.19 -6.74
N LEU A 65 -10.17 12.19 -5.41
CA LEU A 65 -9.10 11.91 -4.46
C LEU A 65 -8.54 10.49 -4.62
N GLN A 66 -9.38 9.47 -4.80
CA GLN A 66 -8.97 8.10 -5.08
C GLN A 66 -8.15 8.00 -6.38
N GLN A 67 -8.58 8.74 -7.42
CA GLN A 67 -7.83 8.78 -8.68
C GLN A 67 -6.45 9.43 -8.51
N LEU A 68 -6.34 10.48 -7.70
CA LEU A 68 -5.07 11.13 -7.37
C LEU A 68 -4.16 10.20 -6.55
N GLU A 69 -4.72 9.46 -5.59
CA GLU A 69 -3.99 8.47 -4.81
C GLU A 69 -3.44 7.34 -5.70
N SER A 70 -4.27 6.78 -6.58
CA SER A 70 -3.83 5.77 -7.54
C SER A 70 -2.74 6.27 -8.49
N MET A 71 -2.82 7.56 -8.87
CA MET A 71 -1.77 8.18 -9.68
C MET A 71 -0.48 8.36 -8.88
N GLY A 72 -0.57 8.74 -7.59
CA GLY A 72 0.57 8.81 -6.67
C GLY A 72 1.30 7.48 -6.55
N GLN A 73 0.55 6.40 -6.29
CA GLN A 73 1.10 5.03 -6.21
C GLN A 73 1.79 4.59 -7.52
N SER A 74 1.20 4.96 -8.66
CA SER A 74 1.80 4.64 -9.97
C SER A 74 3.10 5.38 -10.20
N LEU A 75 3.20 6.62 -9.75
CA LEU A 75 4.41 7.43 -9.84
C LEU A 75 5.51 6.89 -8.92
N GLU A 76 5.16 6.53 -7.68
CA GLU A 76 6.04 5.90 -6.72
C GLU A 76 6.63 4.57 -7.25
N ALA A 77 5.77 3.72 -7.83
CA ALA A 77 6.23 2.50 -8.46
C ALA A 77 7.19 2.77 -9.63
N TYR A 78 6.90 3.80 -10.45
CA TYR A 78 7.78 4.18 -11.54
C TYR A 78 9.15 4.68 -11.04
N GLU A 79 9.17 5.47 -9.98
CA GLU A 79 10.39 5.93 -9.34
C GLU A 79 11.20 4.75 -8.78
N ALA A 80 10.53 3.83 -8.09
CA ALA A 80 11.14 2.63 -7.53
C ALA A 80 11.79 1.73 -8.61
N TYR A 81 11.17 1.58 -9.78
CA TYR A 81 11.78 0.82 -10.88
C TYR A 81 13.09 1.43 -11.38
N GLY A 82 13.26 2.75 -11.25
CA GLY A 82 14.51 3.44 -11.57
C GLY A 82 15.65 3.12 -10.61
N LEU A 83 15.35 2.55 -9.44
CA LEU A 83 16.34 2.20 -8.42
C LEU A 83 16.94 0.80 -8.59
N ILE A 84 16.42 -0.02 -9.51
CA ILE A 84 16.98 -1.35 -9.76
C ILE A 84 18.44 -1.21 -10.18
N ASP A 85 19.30 -2.05 -9.58
CA ASP A 85 20.78 -2.04 -9.71
C ASP A 85 21.45 -0.80 -9.11
N GLN A 86 20.73 0.03 -8.33
CA GLN A 86 21.32 1.15 -7.58
C GLN A 86 21.60 0.73 -6.13
N ASP A 87 22.67 1.31 -5.56
CA ASP A 87 22.94 1.21 -4.14
C ASP A 87 22.11 2.25 -3.39
N VAL A 88 21.38 1.80 -2.39
CA VAL A 88 20.48 2.66 -1.60
C VAL A 88 20.81 2.56 -0.12
N THR A 89 20.47 3.63 0.60
CA THR A 89 20.48 3.66 2.07
C THR A 89 19.02 3.64 2.54
N TYR A 90 18.70 2.77 3.47
CA TYR A 90 17.34 2.59 3.99
C TYR A 90 17.33 2.38 5.50
N ASN A 91 16.20 2.67 6.13
CA ASN A 91 15.96 2.39 7.54
C ASN A 91 15.54 0.93 7.71
N THR A 92 16.07 0.29 8.73
CA THR A 92 15.70 -1.07 9.14
C THR A 92 15.74 -1.19 10.65
N THR A 93 15.21 -2.28 11.18
CA THR A 93 15.20 -2.53 12.62
C THR A 93 16.24 -3.60 12.94
N ASP A 94 17.12 -3.31 13.90
CA ASP A 94 18.12 -4.26 14.36
C ASP A 94 17.51 -5.32 15.30
N SER A 95 18.34 -6.27 15.74
CA SER A 95 17.93 -7.34 16.67
C SER A 95 17.51 -6.85 18.06
N SER A 96 17.83 -5.60 18.40
CA SER A 96 17.45 -4.95 19.67
C SER A 96 16.11 -4.21 19.56
N GLY A 97 15.59 -4.02 18.35
CA GLY A 97 14.38 -3.26 18.07
C GLY A 97 14.63 -1.78 17.75
N ASP A 98 15.89 -1.37 17.63
CA ASP A 98 16.25 0.00 17.32
C ASP A 98 16.28 0.24 15.80
N THR A 99 15.85 1.43 15.37
CA THR A 99 15.93 1.83 13.96
C THR A 99 17.37 2.20 13.62
N VAL A 100 17.93 1.48 12.66
CA VAL A 100 19.27 1.71 12.14
C VAL A 100 19.24 1.90 10.63
N THR A 101 20.23 2.58 10.08
CA THR A 101 20.40 2.70 8.63
C THR A 101 21.29 1.59 8.09
N ALA A 102 20.87 0.98 6.99
CA ALA A 102 21.62 0.00 6.23
C ALA A 102 21.80 0.47 4.79
N THR A 103 22.75 -0.11 4.10
CA THR A 103 22.97 0.11 2.67
C THR A 103 22.93 -1.22 1.93
N GLY A 104 22.44 -1.22 0.71
CA GLY A 104 22.41 -2.43 -0.12
C GLY A 104 21.97 -2.11 -1.54
N THR A 105 22.09 -3.09 -2.43
CA THR A 105 21.72 -2.94 -3.84
C THR A 105 20.28 -3.41 -4.05
N VAL A 106 19.47 -2.61 -4.74
CA VAL A 106 18.10 -2.97 -5.11
C VAL A 106 18.13 -4.01 -6.23
N THR A 107 17.57 -5.17 -5.98
CA THR A 107 17.54 -6.28 -6.95
C THR A 107 16.16 -6.48 -7.61
N ALA A 108 15.09 -6.05 -6.97
CA ALA A 108 13.73 -6.11 -7.51
C ALA A 108 12.81 -5.09 -6.86
N VAL A 109 11.72 -4.78 -7.55
CA VAL A 109 10.60 -3.95 -7.05
C VAL A 109 9.33 -4.77 -7.11
N THR A 110 8.51 -4.69 -6.07
CA THR A 110 7.24 -5.40 -5.98
C THR A 110 6.16 -4.46 -5.45
N VAL A 111 5.01 -4.40 -6.11
CA VAL A 111 3.85 -3.65 -5.64
C VAL A 111 2.85 -4.63 -5.03
N LYS A 112 2.47 -4.41 -3.76
CA LYS A 112 1.50 -5.22 -3.03
C LYS A 112 0.46 -4.31 -2.39
N SER A 113 -0.80 -4.53 -2.70
CA SER A 113 -1.94 -3.76 -2.14
C SER A 113 -1.82 -2.24 -2.29
N GLY A 114 -1.12 -1.76 -3.32
CA GLY A 114 -0.89 -0.34 -3.57
C GLY A 114 0.38 0.22 -2.93
N GLU A 115 1.08 -0.55 -2.12
CA GLU A 115 2.37 -0.17 -1.52
C GLU A 115 3.54 -0.73 -2.32
N VAL A 116 4.60 0.03 -2.42
CA VAL A 116 5.82 -0.32 -3.15
C VAL A 116 6.87 -0.87 -2.19
N TYR A 117 7.43 -2.02 -2.55
CA TYR A 117 8.49 -2.68 -1.81
C TYR A 117 9.71 -2.89 -2.69
N LEU A 118 10.88 -2.61 -2.13
CA LEU A 118 12.17 -2.88 -2.72
C LEU A 118 12.72 -4.20 -2.16
N THR A 119 13.32 -5.01 -3.01
CA THR A 119 14.13 -6.15 -2.56
C THR A 119 15.59 -5.73 -2.57
N ILE A 120 16.19 -5.65 -1.37
CA ILE A 120 17.56 -5.21 -1.16
C ILE A 120 18.31 -6.36 -0.49
N ASP A 121 19.29 -6.92 -1.17
CA ASP A 121 20.07 -8.07 -0.69
C ASP A 121 19.21 -9.26 -0.19
N GLY A 122 18.06 -9.48 -0.85
CA GLY A 122 17.10 -10.54 -0.53
C GLY A 122 16.08 -10.18 0.56
N ASN A 123 16.17 -9.00 1.17
CA ASN A 123 15.20 -8.50 2.16
C ASN A 123 14.17 -7.59 1.50
N SER A 124 12.91 -7.68 1.93
CA SER A 124 11.84 -6.79 1.47
C SER A 124 11.79 -5.55 2.38
N VAL A 125 11.97 -4.37 1.80
CA VAL A 125 11.99 -3.07 2.47
C VAL A 125 10.90 -2.21 1.85
N SER A 126 10.14 -1.46 2.64
CA SER A 126 9.17 -0.50 2.13
C SER A 126 9.89 0.64 1.40
N PHE A 127 9.29 1.16 0.34
CA PHE A 127 9.81 2.33 -0.36
C PHE A 127 9.87 3.57 0.57
N ASP A 128 8.95 3.67 1.53
CA ASP A 128 8.91 4.75 2.53
C ASP A 128 10.11 4.74 3.49
N ASP A 129 10.76 3.58 3.66
CA ASP A 129 11.95 3.44 4.50
C ASP A 129 13.25 3.85 3.79
N LEU A 130 13.15 4.25 2.52
CA LEU A 130 14.31 4.71 1.74
C LEU A 130 14.78 6.07 2.25
N VAL A 131 16.07 6.17 2.57
CA VAL A 131 16.71 7.40 3.05
C VAL A 131 17.44 8.13 1.93
N GLY A 132 18.03 7.38 1.00
CA GLY A 132 18.76 7.98 -0.10
C GLY A 132 19.29 6.98 -1.11
N VAL A 133 19.70 7.50 -2.26
CA VAL A 133 20.32 6.71 -3.34
C VAL A 133 21.78 7.07 -3.43
N ASN A 134 22.63 6.07 -3.42
CA ASN A 134 24.08 6.25 -3.51
C ASN A 134 24.50 6.08 -4.97
N SER A 135 25.27 7.02 -5.51
CA SER A 135 25.86 6.82 -6.83
C SER A 135 27.01 5.83 -6.75
N THR A 136 26.90 4.71 -7.45
CA THR A 136 28.04 3.80 -7.66
C THR A 136 29.06 4.49 -8.55
N THR A 137 30.08 5.11 -7.94
CA THR A 137 31.23 5.59 -8.71
C THR A 137 32.05 4.36 -9.10
N THR A 138 31.81 3.84 -10.31
CA THR A 138 32.68 2.81 -10.89
C THR A 138 34.05 3.44 -11.11
N SER A 139 34.94 3.26 -10.15
CA SER A 139 36.34 3.61 -10.34
C SER A 139 36.96 2.62 -11.35
N SER A 140 36.94 2.99 -12.62
CA SER A 140 37.71 2.28 -13.65
C SER A 140 39.19 2.49 -13.36
N THR A 141 39.80 1.52 -12.69
CA THR A 141 41.28 1.44 -12.58
C THR A 141 41.79 1.08 -13.97
N SER A 142 42.24 2.08 -14.70
CA SER A 142 43.01 1.87 -15.93
C SER A 142 44.43 1.45 -15.51
N THR A 143 44.71 0.15 -15.63
CA THR A 143 46.09 -0.37 -15.56
C THR A 143 46.79 -0.07 -16.89
N THR A 144 47.79 0.80 -16.82
CA THR A 144 48.76 1.03 -17.91
C THR A 144 49.88 0.01 -17.78
#